data_82b34c97119958aca69de6c7cdba3b39
#
_entry.id   82b34c97119958aca69de6c7cdba3b39
#
_cell.length_a   1.000
_cell.length_b   1.000
_cell.length_c   1.000
_cell.angle_alpha   90.00
_cell.angle_beta   90.00
_cell.angle_gamma   90.00
#
_symmetry.space_group_name_H-M   'P 1'
#
loop_
_entity.id
_entity.type
_entity.pdbx_description
1 polymer ?
#
loop_
_entity_poly.entity_id
_entity_poly.type
_entity_poly.pdbx_seq_one_letter_code
_entity_poly.pdbx_strand_id
1 'polypeptide(L)'
;GRTVLEFGSRRAQGADAAIVGARAAYIGGVAGTACTLSDEVYSVPAGGTMAHAWVQMFPSELEAFKTYCRLYPTNATLLVDTYNTLHSGIPNAIRAFDEVLKPLGITQCGIRLDSGDLAYLTQKARKMLDDAGWTDCKISVSNSLDEYLIQDMLLQGAQIDMFGVGERLITAKSEPVFGGVYKLVAVEEPDGTIVPKIKVSENVEKITVPHFKKVYRFYGRDNGKALADYMALHDETVDDTRDLTIF
;
A
#
# COMPACT_ATOMS: atom_id res chain seq x y z
N GLY A 1 11.66 6.54 -0.95
CA GLY A 1 10.63 5.78 -1.62
C GLY A 1 9.41 6.64 -1.93
N ARG A 2 8.53 6.17 -2.82
CA ARG A 2 7.26 6.82 -3.14
C ARG A 2 6.12 6.18 -2.35
N THR A 3 5.06 6.93 -2.10
CA THR A 3 3.89 6.46 -1.37
C THR A 3 3.08 5.47 -2.20
N VAL A 4 2.65 4.37 -1.58
CA VAL A 4 1.72 3.40 -2.18
C VAL A 4 0.48 3.34 -1.31
N LEU A 5 -0.70 3.38 -1.94
CA LEU A 5 -2.00 3.14 -1.32
C LEU A 5 -2.63 1.87 -1.89
N GLU A 6 -3.28 1.10 -1.03
CA GLU A 6 -4.07 -0.08 -1.41
C GLU A 6 -5.44 0.36 -1.95
N PHE A 7 -5.75 0.02 -3.22
CA PHE A 7 -6.99 0.41 -3.92
C PHE A 7 -7.78 -0.81 -4.45
N GLY A 8 -7.56 -1.98 -3.86
CA GLY A 8 -8.05 -3.25 -4.41
C GLY A 8 -9.35 -3.80 -3.82
N SER A 9 -9.96 -3.15 -2.83
CA SER A 9 -11.11 -3.68 -2.08
C SER A 9 -12.20 -4.29 -2.97
N ARG A 10 -12.58 -3.62 -4.06
CA ARG A 10 -13.60 -4.11 -5.02
C ARG A 10 -13.17 -5.33 -5.84
N ARG A 11 -11.90 -5.70 -5.79
CA ARG A 11 -11.30 -6.84 -6.51
C ARG A 11 -10.96 -8.01 -5.60
N ALA A 12 -11.10 -7.84 -4.29
CA ALA A 12 -10.87 -8.89 -3.32
C ALA A 12 -11.93 -9.99 -3.41
N GLN A 13 -11.61 -11.17 -2.92
CA GLN A 13 -12.48 -12.35 -2.92
C GLN A 13 -13.43 -12.33 -1.71
N GLY A 14 -14.21 -11.28 -1.61
CA GLY A 14 -15.19 -11.05 -0.54
C GLY A 14 -14.79 -9.92 0.40
N ALA A 15 -15.73 -9.51 1.27
CA ALA A 15 -15.56 -8.38 2.18
C ALA A 15 -14.41 -8.62 3.17
N ASP A 16 -14.36 -9.81 3.78
CA ASP A 16 -13.31 -10.17 4.74
C ASP A 16 -11.92 -10.15 4.09
N ALA A 17 -11.82 -10.64 2.84
CA ALA A 17 -10.56 -10.61 2.09
C ALA A 17 -10.12 -9.17 1.80
N ALA A 18 -11.06 -8.25 1.54
CA ALA A 18 -10.74 -6.83 1.36
C ALA A 18 -10.18 -6.20 2.63
N ILE A 19 -10.82 -6.45 3.78
CA ILE A 19 -10.45 -5.87 5.08
C ILE A 19 -9.09 -6.40 5.54
N VAL A 20 -8.93 -7.73 5.52
CA VAL A 20 -7.69 -8.39 5.96
C VAL A 20 -6.54 -8.14 4.98
N GLY A 21 -6.84 -8.12 3.67
CA GLY A 21 -5.84 -7.82 2.64
C GLY A 21 -5.30 -6.39 2.73
N ALA A 22 -6.16 -5.41 3.02
CA ALA A 22 -5.73 -4.03 3.28
C ALA A 22 -4.79 -3.94 4.49
N ARG A 23 -5.11 -4.66 5.58
CA ARG A 23 -4.23 -4.76 6.76
C ARG A 23 -2.90 -5.43 6.42
N ALA A 24 -2.92 -6.52 5.66
CA ALA A 24 -1.70 -7.21 5.24
C ALA A 24 -0.81 -6.29 4.39
N ALA A 25 -1.39 -5.56 3.45
CA ALA A 25 -0.68 -4.56 2.65
C ALA A 25 -0.05 -3.46 3.51
N TYR A 26 -0.77 -2.96 4.53
CA TYR A 26 -0.26 -1.96 5.47
C TYR A 26 0.92 -2.48 6.29
N ILE A 27 0.86 -3.72 6.78
CA ILE A 27 1.99 -4.38 7.47
C ILE A 27 3.19 -4.52 6.52
N GLY A 28 2.94 -4.74 5.21
CA GLY A 28 3.95 -4.79 4.16
C GLY A 28 4.55 -3.43 3.78
N GLY A 29 4.07 -2.31 4.38
CA GLY A 29 4.63 -0.98 4.17
C GLY A 29 3.82 -0.07 3.24
N VAL A 30 2.61 -0.44 2.84
CA VAL A 30 1.68 0.44 2.14
C VAL A 30 1.16 1.49 3.11
N ALA A 31 1.05 2.74 2.69
CA ALA A 31 0.76 3.88 3.58
C ALA A 31 -0.70 3.95 4.06
N GLY A 32 -1.63 3.30 3.36
CA GLY A 32 -3.05 3.30 3.70
C GLY A 32 -3.88 2.57 2.65
N THR A 33 -5.20 2.59 2.83
CA THR A 33 -6.16 1.85 1.99
C THR A 33 -7.37 2.68 1.61
N ALA A 34 -8.00 2.34 0.49
CA ALA A 34 -9.33 2.85 0.15
C ALA A 34 -10.47 2.08 0.86
N CYS A 35 -10.15 1.04 1.63
CA CYS A 35 -11.10 0.25 2.40
C CYS A 35 -11.38 0.90 3.76
N THR A 36 -12.40 1.75 3.87
CA THR A 36 -12.77 2.43 5.11
C THR A 36 -13.08 1.49 6.26
N LEU A 37 -13.63 0.30 5.97
CA LEU A 37 -13.91 -0.70 7.00
C LEU A 37 -12.63 -1.30 7.60
N SER A 38 -11.53 -1.34 6.87
CA SER A 38 -10.22 -1.74 7.41
C SER A 38 -9.63 -0.69 8.37
N ASP A 39 -9.95 0.58 8.17
CA ASP A 39 -9.63 1.64 9.14
C ASP A 39 -10.42 1.44 10.44
N GLU A 40 -11.71 1.24 10.34
CA GLU A 40 -12.58 1.00 11.50
C GLU A 40 -12.15 -0.22 12.31
N VAL A 41 -11.84 -1.35 11.65
CA VAL A 41 -11.55 -2.64 12.32
C VAL A 41 -10.10 -2.74 12.79
N TYR A 42 -9.15 -2.22 12.03
CA TYR A 42 -7.71 -2.43 12.23
C TYR A 42 -6.89 -1.15 12.32
N SER A 43 -7.54 0.01 12.30
CA SER A 43 -6.86 1.33 12.29
C SER A 43 -5.83 1.46 11.15
N VAL A 44 -6.12 0.88 9.99
CA VAL A 44 -5.35 1.10 8.78
C VAL A 44 -5.79 2.43 8.18
N PRO A 45 -4.89 3.43 8.04
CA PRO A 45 -5.30 4.75 7.58
C PRO A 45 -6.09 4.71 6.28
N ALA A 46 -7.34 5.19 6.30
CA ALA A 46 -8.17 5.28 5.11
C ALA A 46 -7.86 6.53 4.30
N GLY A 47 -7.75 6.37 2.99
CA GLY A 47 -7.52 7.47 2.07
C GLY A 47 -7.92 7.11 0.65
N GLY A 48 -8.19 8.13 -0.13
CA GLY A 48 -8.61 7.93 -1.51
C GLY A 48 -8.88 9.25 -2.19
N THR A 49 -9.40 9.16 -3.41
CA THR A 49 -9.77 10.30 -4.24
C THR A 49 -11.16 10.08 -4.84
N MET A 50 -11.61 11.02 -5.67
CA MET A 50 -12.87 10.86 -6.40
C MET A 50 -12.82 9.69 -7.41
N ALA A 51 -13.98 9.19 -7.81
CA ALA A 51 -14.16 8.32 -8.95
C ALA A 51 -14.56 9.11 -10.21
N HIS A 52 -14.44 8.52 -11.40
CA HIS A 52 -14.95 9.12 -12.65
C HIS A 52 -16.44 9.47 -12.56
N ALA A 53 -17.23 8.65 -11.86
CA ALA A 53 -18.65 8.92 -11.62
C ALA A 53 -18.90 10.26 -10.93
N TRP A 54 -18.04 10.71 -10.03
CA TRP A 54 -18.12 12.05 -9.45
C TRP A 54 -18.07 13.13 -10.52
N VAL A 55 -17.09 13.05 -11.42
CA VAL A 55 -16.95 14.04 -12.50
C VAL A 55 -18.17 14.04 -13.41
N GLN A 56 -18.71 12.86 -13.73
CA GLN A 56 -19.86 12.69 -14.61
C GLN A 56 -21.19 13.17 -14.01
N MET A 57 -21.28 13.32 -12.68
CA MET A 57 -22.49 13.83 -12.02
C MET A 57 -22.71 15.34 -12.21
N PHE A 58 -21.68 16.07 -12.63
CA PHE A 58 -21.73 17.52 -12.79
C PHE A 58 -21.95 17.95 -14.24
N PRO A 59 -22.51 19.17 -14.46
CA PRO A 59 -22.69 19.70 -15.82
C PRO A 59 -21.39 19.86 -16.60
N SER A 60 -20.26 20.01 -15.90
CA SER A 60 -18.93 20.10 -16.52
C SER A 60 -17.86 19.56 -15.56
N GLU A 61 -16.77 19.11 -16.13
CA GLU A 61 -15.57 18.65 -15.39
C GLU A 61 -15.03 19.75 -14.48
N LEU A 62 -15.02 21.00 -14.93
CA LEU A 62 -14.58 22.15 -14.13
C LEU A 62 -15.43 22.36 -12.87
N GLU A 63 -16.76 22.26 -12.98
CA GLU A 63 -17.64 22.40 -11.81
C GLU A 63 -17.47 21.22 -10.83
N ALA A 64 -17.25 20.01 -11.32
CA ALA A 64 -16.91 18.87 -10.48
C ALA A 64 -15.63 19.12 -9.67
N PHE A 65 -14.58 19.61 -10.33
CA PHE A 65 -13.29 19.91 -9.72
C PHE A 65 -13.36 21.05 -8.71
N LYS A 66 -14.02 22.16 -9.06
CA LYS A 66 -14.24 23.28 -8.14
C LYS A 66 -15.01 22.85 -6.89
N THR A 67 -16.06 22.06 -7.06
CA THR A 67 -16.85 21.56 -5.95
C THR A 67 -16.02 20.66 -5.04
N TYR A 68 -15.19 19.78 -5.62
CA TYR A 68 -14.28 18.93 -4.84
C TYR A 68 -13.24 19.76 -4.06
N CYS A 69 -12.64 20.77 -4.68
CA CYS A 69 -11.72 21.68 -4.02
C CYS A 69 -12.36 22.46 -2.86
N ARG A 70 -13.65 22.84 -2.98
CA ARG A 70 -14.39 23.51 -1.89
C ARG A 70 -14.66 22.55 -0.72
N LEU A 71 -14.98 21.29 -1.00
CA LEU A 71 -15.29 20.29 0.03
C LEU A 71 -14.03 19.78 0.75
N TYR A 72 -12.92 19.63 0.01
CA TYR A 72 -11.68 19.06 0.50
C TYR A 72 -10.46 19.95 0.19
N PRO A 73 -10.44 21.21 0.67
CA PRO A 73 -9.44 22.17 0.23
C PRO A 73 -8.00 21.78 0.58
N THR A 74 -7.79 21.08 1.70
CA THR A 74 -6.45 20.63 2.16
C THR A 74 -6.06 19.24 1.64
N ASN A 75 -6.95 18.56 0.91
CA ASN A 75 -6.70 17.22 0.37
C ASN A 75 -7.33 17.04 -1.03
N ALA A 76 -7.29 18.10 -1.83
CA ALA A 76 -7.87 18.10 -3.17
C ALA A 76 -6.97 17.34 -4.14
N THR A 77 -7.36 16.10 -4.50
CA THR A 77 -6.75 15.34 -5.59
C THR A 77 -7.79 15.10 -6.68
N LEU A 78 -7.57 15.67 -7.86
CA LEU A 78 -8.52 15.70 -8.97
C LEU A 78 -8.20 14.61 -10.00
N LEU A 79 -9.20 13.80 -10.38
CA LEU A 79 -9.08 12.75 -11.38
C LEU A 79 -9.26 13.35 -12.78
N VAL A 80 -8.15 13.49 -13.51
CA VAL A 80 -8.08 14.36 -14.70
C VAL A 80 -8.25 13.63 -16.05
N ASP A 81 -8.51 12.34 -16.03
CA ASP A 81 -8.60 11.51 -17.23
C ASP A 81 -10.01 10.98 -17.54
N THR A 82 -11.06 11.66 -17.00
CA THR A 82 -12.45 11.26 -17.28
C THR A 82 -12.80 11.43 -18.76
N TYR A 83 -12.32 12.50 -19.41
CA TYR A 83 -12.61 12.80 -20.83
C TYR A 83 -11.33 12.90 -21.66
N ASN A 84 -10.52 13.94 -21.43
CA ASN A 84 -9.25 14.13 -22.11
C ASN A 84 -8.24 14.75 -21.16
N THR A 85 -7.21 13.98 -20.83
CA THR A 85 -6.22 14.36 -19.81
C THR A 85 -5.54 15.69 -20.13
N LEU A 86 -4.98 15.84 -21.33
CA LEU A 86 -4.13 17.00 -21.67
C LEU A 86 -4.92 18.22 -22.14
N HIS A 87 -6.07 18.02 -22.80
CA HIS A 87 -6.83 19.12 -23.40
C HIS A 87 -8.02 19.59 -22.55
N SER A 88 -8.42 18.81 -21.53
CA SER A 88 -9.54 19.12 -20.65
C SER A 88 -9.16 18.96 -19.16
N GLY A 89 -8.79 17.76 -18.73
CA GLY A 89 -8.60 17.42 -17.34
C GLY A 89 -7.58 18.29 -16.61
N ILE A 90 -6.33 18.31 -17.08
CA ILE A 90 -5.27 19.13 -16.46
C ILE A 90 -5.57 20.64 -16.56
N PRO A 91 -5.99 21.21 -17.70
CA PRO A 91 -6.39 22.62 -17.75
C PRO A 91 -7.50 22.98 -16.78
N ASN A 92 -8.55 22.15 -16.67
CA ASN A 92 -9.65 22.36 -15.72
C ASN A 92 -9.21 22.18 -14.26
N ALA A 93 -8.29 21.27 -13.96
CA ALA A 93 -7.71 21.11 -12.63
C ALA A 93 -6.92 22.37 -12.22
N ILE A 94 -6.03 22.86 -13.06
CA ILE A 94 -5.28 24.10 -12.84
C ILE A 94 -6.23 25.26 -12.61
N ARG A 95 -7.25 25.39 -13.43
CA ARG A 95 -8.26 26.44 -13.28
C ARG A 95 -9.03 26.30 -11.96
N ALA A 96 -9.40 25.10 -11.55
CA ALA A 96 -10.06 24.86 -10.26
C ALA A 96 -9.16 25.22 -9.08
N PHE A 97 -7.87 24.90 -9.16
CA PHE A 97 -6.88 25.27 -8.15
C PHE A 97 -6.70 26.80 -8.07
N ASP A 98 -6.58 27.48 -9.22
CA ASP A 98 -6.45 28.95 -9.27
C ASP A 98 -7.68 29.67 -8.72
N GLU A 99 -8.89 29.20 -9.05
CA GLU A 99 -10.13 29.85 -8.66
C GLU A 99 -10.59 29.51 -7.22
N VAL A 100 -10.17 28.37 -6.66
CA VAL A 100 -10.67 27.88 -5.36
C VAL A 100 -9.57 27.79 -4.30
N LEU A 101 -8.43 27.14 -4.59
CA LEU A 101 -7.39 26.90 -3.58
C LEU A 101 -6.46 28.12 -3.39
N LYS A 102 -6.05 28.73 -4.48
CA LYS A 102 -5.13 29.88 -4.46
C LYS A 102 -5.64 31.07 -3.63
N PRO A 103 -6.94 31.46 -3.72
CA PRO A 103 -7.49 32.50 -2.87
C PRO A 103 -7.48 32.17 -1.36
N LEU A 104 -7.45 30.88 -1.02
CA LEU A 104 -7.35 30.37 0.36
C LEU A 104 -5.91 30.25 0.85
N GLY A 105 -4.91 30.58 0.02
CA GLY A 105 -3.50 30.40 0.34
C GLY A 105 -3.04 28.93 0.38
N ILE A 106 -3.81 28.03 -0.22
CA ILE A 106 -3.51 26.58 -0.22
C ILE A 106 -2.72 26.25 -1.48
N THR A 107 -1.52 25.71 -1.28
CA THR A 107 -0.60 25.25 -2.36
C THR A 107 -0.56 23.73 -2.50
N GLN A 108 -0.99 23.00 -1.46
CA GLN A 108 -1.02 21.54 -1.48
C GLN A 108 -2.25 21.04 -2.21
N CYS A 109 -2.04 20.39 -3.32
CA CYS A 109 -3.07 19.78 -4.14
C CYS A 109 -2.49 18.57 -4.89
N GLY A 110 -3.33 17.84 -5.62
CA GLY A 110 -2.92 16.72 -6.42
C GLY A 110 -3.79 16.49 -7.64
N ILE A 111 -3.24 15.77 -8.60
CA ILE A 111 -3.99 15.17 -9.70
C ILE A 111 -3.81 13.65 -9.68
N ARG A 112 -4.77 12.94 -10.26
CA ARG A 112 -4.69 11.49 -10.46
C ARG A 112 -4.96 11.14 -11.91
N LEU A 113 -4.15 10.21 -12.44
CA LEU A 113 -4.32 9.58 -13.74
C LEU A 113 -4.59 8.08 -13.54
N ASP A 114 -5.59 7.55 -14.21
CA ASP A 114 -6.06 6.16 -14.08
C ASP A 114 -6.06 5.42 -15.44
N SER A 115 -5.62 6.07 -16.52
CA SER A 115 -5.65 5.52 -17.89
C SER A 115 -4.61 6.12 -18.81
N GLY A 116 -4.41 5.47 -19.98
CA GLY A 116 -3.49 5.91 -21.02
C GLY A 116 -2.03 5.55 -20.76
N ASP A 117 -1.13 6.16 -21.51
CA ASP A 117 0.32 6.04 -21.29
C ASP A 117 0.73 6.91 -20.10
N LEU A 118 0.75 6.30 -18.92
CA LEU A 118 1.00 6.99 -17.66
C LEU A 118 2.40 7.60 -17.59
N ALA A 119 3.41 6.98 -18.22
CA ALA A 119 4.76 7.53 -18.23
C ALA A 119 4.79 8.85 -19.01
N TYR A 120 4.26 8.85 -20.20
CA TYR A 120 4.16 10.04 -21.05
C TYR A 120 3.25 11.11 -20.43
N LEU A 121 2.05 10.72 -19.97
CA LEU A 121 1.06 11.66 -19.45
C LEU A 121 1.54 12.35 -18.18
N THR A 122 2.24 11.65 -17.27
CA THR A 122 2.76 12.27 -16.04
C THR A 122 3.86 13.29 -16.31
N GLN A 123 4.73 13.04 -17.31
CA GLN A 123 5.74 14.02 -17.74
C GLN A 123 5.08 15.30 -18.30
N LYS A 124 4.04 15.14 -19.14
CA LYS A 124 3.29 16.28 -19.68
C LYS A 124 2.53 17.02 -18.59
N ALA A 125 1.87 16.27 -17.69
CA ALA A 125 1.16 16.83 -16.56
C ALA A 125 2.08 17.67 -15.67
N ARG A 126 3.26 17.13 -15.32
CA ARG A 126 4.23 17.86 -14.50
C ARG A 126 4.63 19.18 -15.15
N LYS A 127 4.95 19.16 -16.44
CA LYS A 127 5.28 20.37 -17.16
C LYS A 127 4.13 21.40 -17.17
N MET A 128 2.90 20.97 -17.41
CA MET A 128 1.74 21.87 -17.43
C MET A 128 1.47 22.49 -16.06
N LEU A 129 1.61 21.70 -14.98
CA LEU A 129 1.45 22.16 -13.60
C LEU A 129 2.56 23.16 -13.22
N ASP A 130 3.81 22.89 -13.59
CA ASP A 130 4.95 23.79 -13.33
C ASP A 130 4.82 25.10 -14.08
N ASP A 131 4.47 25.04 -15.37
CA ASP A 131 4.23 26.24 -16.22
C ASP A 131 3.09 27.13 -15.65
N ALA A 132 2.11 26.52 -14.94
CA ALA A 132 1.02 27.22 -14.25
C ALA A 132 1.38 27.67 -12.82
N GLY A 133 2.57 27.37 -12.31
CA GLY A 133 3.02 27.73 -10.97
C GLY A 133 2.61 26.76 -9.86
N TRP A 134 2.02 25.58 -10.20
CA TRP A 134 1.64 24.52 -9.25
C TRP A 134 2.74 23.47 -9.09
N THR A 135 3.96 23.92 -8.76
CA THR A 135 5.17 23.09 -8.68
C THR A 135 5.10 22.01 -7.59
N ASP A 136 4.34 22.28 -6.51
CA ASP A 136 4.18 21.34 -5.39
C ASP A 136 3.00 20.36 -5.57
N CYS A 137 2.20 20.53 -6.64
CA CYS A 137 1.08 19.65 -6.94
C CYS A 137 1.53 18.21 -7.12
N LYS A 138 0.94 17.28 -6.38
CA LYS A 138 1.29 15.87 -6.42
C LYS A 138 0.63 15.13 -7.58
N ILE A 139 1.35 14.21 -8.18
CA ILE A 139 0.85 13.36 -9.26
C ILE A 139 0.70 11.94 -8.75
N SER A 140 -0.54 11.47 -8.74
CA SER A 140 -0.91 10.10 -8.37
C SER A 140 -1.27 9.31 -9.61
N VAL A 141 -0.92 8.03 -9.65
CA VAL A 141 -1.34 7.13 -10.72
C VAL A 141 -1.97 5.85 -10.17
N SER A 142 -2.88 5.29 -10.90
CA SER A 142 -3.54 4.01 -10.62
C SER A 142 -3.86 3.31 -11.95
N ASN A 143 -4.46 2.13 -11.89
CA ASN A 143 -4.81 1.26 -13.01
C ASN A 143 -3.81 0.11 -13.22
N SER A 144 -4.23 -1.09 -12.81
CA SER A 144 -3.55 -2.38 -13.08
C SER A 144 -2.07 -2.43 -12.74
N LEU A 145 -1.65 -1.63 -11.75
CA LEU A 145 -0.25 -1.51 -11.35
C LEU A 145 0.21 -2.74 -10.58
N ASP A 146 1.48 -3.07 -10.81
CA ASP A 146 2.30 -3.99 -10.02
C ASP A 146 3.74 -3.45 -9.91
N GLU A 147 4.59 -4.17 -9.20
CA GLU A 147 5.98 -3.82 -8.99
C GLU A 147 6.77 -3.65 -10.30
N TYR A 148 6.50 -4.46 -11.30
CA TYR A 148 7.19 -4.42 -12.59
C TYR A 148 6.77 -3.20 -13.42
N LEU A 149 5.46 -2.96 -13.54
CA LEU A 149 4.96 -1.78 -14.26
C LEU A 149 5.39 -0.48 -13.58
N ILE A 150 5.41 -0.44 -12.25
CA ILE A 150 5.91 0.72 -11.49
C ILE A 150 7.39 0.94 -11.83
N GLN A 151 8.21 -0.11 -11.82
CA GLN A 151 9.62 -0.02 -12.17
C GLN A 151 9.81 0.50 -13.60
N ASP A 152 9.09 -0.07 -14.55
CA ASP A 152 9.18 0.31 -15.98
C ASP A 152 8.80 1.76 -16.21
N MET A 153 7.69 2.24 -15.62
CA MET A 153 7.29 3.64 -15.70
C MET A 153 8.35 4.59 -15.14
N LEU A 154 8.96 4.22 -14.01
CA LEU A 154 10.00 5.03 -13.40
C LEU A 154 11.28 5.07 -14.24
N LEU A 155 11.66 3.96 -14.87
CA LEU A 155 12.78 3.91 -15.82
C LEU A 155 12.52 4.77 -17.06
N GLN A 156 11.27 4.89 -17.49
CA GLN A 156 10.85 5.79 -18.57
C GLN A 156 10.78 7.27 -18.15
N GLY A 157 11.11 7.60 -16.90
CA GLY A 157 11.14 8.98 -16.41
C GLY A 157 9.78 9.53 -15.98
N ALA A 158 8.81 8.67 -15.67
CA ALA A 158 7.50 9.08 -15.15
C ALA A 158 7.62 9.96 -13.90
N GLN A 159 6.85 11.04 -13.87
CA GLN A 159 6.82 12.01 -12.77
C GLN A 159 5.64 11.67 -11.84
N ILE A 160 5.88 10.77 -10.89
CA ILE A 160 4.85 10.19 -10.02
C ILE A 160 5.26 10.33 -8.56
N ASP A 161 4.38 10.83 -7.71
CA ASP A 161 4.57 10.94 -6.27
C ASP A 161 3.93 9.78 -5.51
N MET A 162 2.80 9.25 -6.00
CA MET A 162 2.01 8.24 -5.32
C MET A 162 1.40 7.22 -6.30
N PHE A 163 1.32 5.98 -5.85
CA PHE A 163 0.71 4.87 -6.59
C PHE A 163 -0.52 4.33 -5.86
N GLY A 164 -1.64 4.22 -6.56
CA GLY A 164 -2.81 3.47 -6.12
C GLY A 164 -2.78 2.06 -6.72
N VAL A 165 -2.45 1.06 -5.93
CA VAL A 165 -2.30 -0.32 -6.38
C VAL A 165 -3.50 -1.14 -5.90
N GLY A 166 -4.21 -1.76 -6.84
CA GLY A 166 -5.48 -2.42 -6.57
C GLY A 166 -5.43 -3.94 -6.71
N GLU A 167 -5.98 -4.45 -7.82
CA GLU A 167 -6.22 -5.87 -8.05
C GLU A 167 -5.00 -6.75 -7.78
N ARG A 168 -3.85 -6.40 -8.34
CA ARG A 168 -2.67 -7.26 -8.28
C ARG A 168 -2.08 -7.36 -6.87
N LEU A 169 -2.28 -6.34 -6.04
CA LEU A 169 -1.88 -6.34 -4.64
C LEU A 169 -2.87 -7.14 -3.78
N ILE A 170 -4.17 -6.80 -3.84
CA ILE A 170 -5.17 -7.41 -2.94
C ILE A 170 -5.41 -8.89 -3.22
N THR A 171 -5.19 -9.34 -4.45
CA THR A 171 -5.30 -10.76 -4.83
C THR A 171 -3.98 -11.52 -4.71
N ALA A 172 -2.89 -10.85 -4.31
CA ALA A 172 -1.53 -11.40 -4.34
C ALA A 172 -1.23 -12.11 -5.66
N LYS A 173 -1.47 -11.45 -6.79
CA LYS A 173 -1.58 -12.05 -8.13
C LYS A 173 -0.37 -12.90 -8.54
N SER A 174 0.83 -12.52 -8.12
CA SER A 174 2.06 -13.26 -8.39
C SER A 174 2.16 -14.56 -7.57
N GLU A 175 1.64 -14.54 -6.33
CA GLU A 175 1.68 -15.63 -5.35
C GLU A 175 0.32 -15.76 -4.64
N PRO A 176 -0.75 -16.18 -5.35
CA PRO A 176 -2.11 -16.12 -4.82
C PRO A 176 -2.42 -17.15 -3.74
N VAL A 177 -1.56 -18.16 -3.59
CA VAL A 177 -1.72 -19.24 -2.62
C VAL A 177 -0.53 -19.28 -1.67
N PHE A 178 -0.78 -19.03 -0.41
CA PHE A 178 0.22 -19.21 0.63
C PHE A 178 0.25 -20.67 1.06
N GLY A 179 1.37 -21.36 0.80
CA GLY A 179 1.55 -22.77 1.10
C GLY A 179 1.71 -23.05 2.60
N GLY A 180 0.64 -22.83 3.36
CA GLY A 180 0.62 -23.11 4.80
C GLY A 180 0.63 -24.60 5.09
N VAL A 181 1.41 -25.04 6.10
CA VAL A 181 1.41 -26.40 6.62
C VAL A 181 1.30 -26.38 8.15
N TYR A 182 0.63 -27.38 8.68
CA TYR A 182 0.52 -27.60 10.12
C TYR A 182 1.28 -28.87 10.51
N LYS A 183 2.07 -28.78 11.58
CA LYS A 183 2.78 -29.93 12.16
C LYS A 183 2.60 -29.92 13.68
N LEU A 184 2.18 -31.05 14.23
CA LEU A 184 2.16 -31.25 15.68
C LEU A 184 3.60 -31.33 16.21
N VAL A 185 3.95 -30.50 17.17
CA VAL A 185 5.29 -30.41 17.75
C VAL A 185 5.37 -30.79 19.22
N ALA A 186 4.24 -30.73 19.93
CA ALA A 186 4.12 -31.17 21.33
C ALA A 186 2.66 -31.45 21.66
N VAL A 187 2.44 -32.22 22.75
CA VAL A 187 1.15 -32.43 23.39
C VAL A 187 1.33 -32.16 24.88
N GLU A 188 0.40 -31.48 25.50
CA GLU A 188 0.33 -31.31 26.92
C GLU A 188 -0.48 -32.47 27.54
N GLU A 189 0.10 -33.22 28.45
CA GLU A 189 -0.55 -34.29 29.18
C GLU A 189 -1.43 -33.72 30.32
N PRO A 190 -2.37 -34.49 30.87
CA PRO A 190 -3.27 -34.00 31.94
C PRO A 190 -2.58 -33.47 33.20
N ASP A 191 -1.35 -33.84 33.45
CA ASP A 191 -0.53 -33.37 34.56
C ASP A 191 0.27 -32.10 34.25
N GLY A 192 0.09 -31.53 33.04
CA GLY A 192 0.82 -30.34 32.56
C GLY A 192 2.18 -30.64 31.92
N THR A 193 2.58 -31.92 31.85
CA THR A 193 3.84 -32.28 31.20
C THR A 193 3.78 -32.07 29.68
N ILE A 194 4.73 -31.34 29.12
CA ILE A 194 4.86 -31.14 27.67
C ILE A 194 5.68 -32.28 27.07
N VAL A 195 5.02 -33.11 26.27
CA VAL A 195 5.63 -34.22 25.56
C VAL A 195 5.93 -33.81 24.10
N PRO A 196 7.21 -33.72 23.72
CA PRO A 196 7.58 -33.32 22.35
C PRO A 196 7.16 -34.37 21.32
N LYS A 197 6.71 -33.90 20.17
CA LYS A 197 6.32 -34.73 19.03
C LYS A 197 7.08 -34.28 17.80
N ILE A 198 7.47 -35.24 16.96
CA ILE A 198 8.17 -34.97 15.72
C ILE A 198 7.63 -35.86 14.60
N LYS A 199 7.41 -35.29 13.43
CA LYS A 199 7.19 -36.04 12.21
C LYS A 199 8.54 -36.22 11.51
N VAL A 200 9.06 -37.45 11.47
CA VAL A 200 10.22 -37.78 10.68
C VAL A 200 9.81 -37.85 9.20
N SER A 201 10.57 -37.21 8.33
CA SER A 201 10.33 -37.18 6.90
C SER A 201 11.60 -37.57 6.15
N GLU A 202 11.46 -38.22 5.00
CA GLU A 202 12.57 -38.49 4.09
C GLU A 202 13.20 -37.19 3.55
N ASN A 203 12.41 -36.15 3.41
CA ASN A 203 12.90 -34.82 3.09
C ASN A 203 13.27 -34.07 4.37
N VAL A 204 14.56 -33.83 4.58
CA VAL A 204 15.13 -33.18 5.77
C VAL A 204 14.55 -31.78 6.00
N GLU A 205 14.27 -31.01 4.95
CA GLU A 205 13.67 -29.68 5.03
C GLU A 205 12.24 -29.70 5.61
N LYS A 206 11.58 -30.87 5.62
CA LYS A 206 10.23 -31.06 6.18
C LYS A 206 10.23 -31.61 7.61
N ILE A 207 11.40 -31.86 8.20
CA ILE A 207 11.52 -32.28 9.58
C ILE A 207 11.31 -31.06 10.47
N THR A 208 10.32 -31.16 11.36
CA THR A 208 10.01 -30.06 12.31
C THR A 208 10.93 -30.15 13.53
N VAL A 209 11.23 -29.00 14.10
CA VAL A 209 11.84 -28.92 15.42
C VAL A 209 10.72 -29.16 16.46
N PRO A 210 10.82 -30.23 17.29
CA PRO A 210 9.78 -30.57 18.27
C PRO A 210 9.73 -29.58 19.44
N HIS A 211 8.74 -29.78 20.32
CA HIS A 211 8.51 -29.01 21.55
C HIS A 211 7.78 -27.69 21.35
N PHE A 212 7.29 -27.09 22.45
CA PHE A 212 6.64 -25.77 22.46
C PHE A 212 7.70 -24.68 22.56
N LYS A 213 7.72 -23.74 21.58
CA LYS A 213 8.86 -22.82 21.35
C LYS A 213 8.43 -21.37 21.18
N LYS A 214 9.38 -20.45 21.39
CA LYS A 214 9.33 -19.04 21.02
C LYS A 214 10.43 -18.76 19.99
N VAL A 215 10.17 -17.76 19.14
CA VAL A 215 11.18 -17.24 18.21
C VAL A 215 11.48 -15.80 18.60
N TYR A 216 12.75 -15.47 18.71
CA TYR A 216 13.26 -14.12 18.97
C TYR A 216 14.04 -13.66 17.76
N ARG A 217 13.85 -12.39 17.36
CA ARG A 217 14.65 -11.75 16.32
C ARG A 217 15.55 -10.70 16.95
N PHE A 218 16.84 -10.84 16.73
CA PHE A 218 17.84 -9.88 17.17
C PHE A 218 18.05 -8.80 16.11
N TYR A 219 18.16 -7.58 16.58
CA TYR A 219 18.41 -6.42 15.73
C TYR A 219 19.71 -5.74 16.15
N GLY A 220 20.47 -5.27 15.17
CA GLY A 220 21.65 -4.44 15.42
C GLY A 220 21.28 -3.12 16.09
N ARG A 221 21.94 -2.81 17.21
CA ARG A 221 21.71 -1.57 17.96
C ARG A 221 22.02 -0.31 17.13
N ASP A 222 23.03 -0.38 16.28
CA ASP A 222 23.52 0.77 15.51
C ASP A 222 22.66 1.11 14.29
N ASN A 223 21.99 0.13 13.70
CA ASN A 223 21.33 0.30 12.40
C ASN A 223 19.88 -0.25 12.34
N GLY A 224 19.41 -0.89 13.42
CA GLY A 224 18.07 -1.46 13.50
C GLY A 224 17.80 -2.61 12.52
N LYS A 225 18.85 -3.17 11.89
CA LYS A 225 18.69 -4.29 10.95
C LYS A 225 18.61 -5.61 11.68
N ALA A 226 17.78 -6.53 11.17
CA ALA A 226 17.73 -7.90 11.65
C ALA A 226 19.09 -8.58 11.43
N LEU A 227 19.60 -9.24 12.48
CA LEU A 227 20.89 -9.93 12.48
C LEU A 227 20.72 -11.46 12.47
N ALA A 228 19.82 -11.97 13.32
CA ALA A 228 19.62 -13.40 13.49
C ALA A 228 18.24 -13.69 14.11
N ASP A 229 17.77 -14.90 13.89
CA ASP A 229 16.62 -15.46 14.62
C ASP A 229 17.15 -16.55 15.58
N TYR A 230 16.60 -16.55 16.80
CA TYR A 230 16.91 -17.52 17.83
C TYR A 230 15.64 -18.24 18.27
N MET A 231 15.68 -19.56 18.34
CA MET A 231 14.56 -20.38 18.78
C MET A 231 14.86 -20.96 20.17
N ALA A 232 14.01 -20.66 21.14
CA ALA A 232 14.10 -21.15 22.50
C ALA A 232 12.86 -21.99 22.86
N LEU A 233 12.94 -22.81 23.90
CA LEU A 233 11.75 -23.39 24.51
C LEU A 233 10.87 -22.28 25.10
N HIS A 234 9.57 -22.54 25.20
CA HIS A 234 8.61 -21.52 25.64
C HIS A 234 8.90 -21.00 27.05
N ASP A 235 9.39 -21.84 27.94
CA ASP A 235 9.73 -21.56 29.32
C ASP A 235 11.21 -21.19 29.53
N GLU A 236 12.03 -21.28 28.48
CA GLU A 236 13.44 -20.88 28.51
C GLU A 236 13.58 -19.36 28.53
N THR A 237 14.47 -18.86 29.39
CA THR A 237 14.83 -17.44 29.44
C THR A 237 16.04 -17.22 28.55
N VAL A 238 15.89 -16.32 27.57
CA VAL A 238 16.97 -15.90 26.70
C VAL A 238 17.82 -14.84 27.41
N ASP A 239 19.10 -15.13 27.62
CA ASP A 239 20.06 -14.17 28.17
C ASP A 239 20.67 -13.37 27.00
N ASP A 240 20.21 -12.14 26.82
CA ASP A 240 20.66 -11.21 25.79
C ASP A 240 21.92 -10.41 26.19
N THR A 241 22.47 -10.68 27.38
CA THR A 241 23.71 -10.05 27.87
C THR A 241 24.96 -10.82 27.44
N ARG A 242 24.82 -12.03 26.95
CA ARG A 242 25.93 -12.85 26.45
C ARG A 242 26.21 -12.58 24.97
N ASP A 243 27.49 -12.71 24.61
CA ASP A 243 27.88 -12.74 23.21
C ASP A 243 27.32 -13.99 22.55
N LEU A 244 26.48 -13.80 21.53
CA LEU A 244 25.93 -14.88 20.72
C LEU A 244 26.81 -15.11 19.51
N THR A 245 27.32 -16.34 19.35
CA THR A 245 28.00 -16.75 18.11
C THR A 245 26.92 -17.13 17.09
N ILE A 246 26.86 -16.37 16.00
CA ILE A 246 25.96 -16.65 14.88
C ILE A 246 26.75 -17.52 13.88
N PHE A 247 26.25 -18.71 13.60
CA PHE A 247 26.81 -19.64 12.62
C PHE A 247 26.13 -19.52 11.25
#